data_96c3e39b2396cfe75c0a39e5f4f182f9
#
_entry.id   96c3e39b2396cfe75c0a39e5f4f182f9
#
_cell.length_a   1.000
_cell.length_b   1.000
_cell.length_c   1.000
_cell.angle_alpha   90.00
_cell.angle_beta   90.00
_cell.angle_gamma   90.00
#
_symmetry.space_group_name_H-M   'P 1'
#
loop_
_entity.id
_entity.type
_entity.pdbx_description
1 polymer ?
#
loop_
_entity_poly.entity_id
_entity_poly.type
_entity_poly.pdbx_seq_one_letter_code
_entity_poly.pdbx_strand_id
1 'polypeptide(L)' 'MKTFSPFRLRAGDVIRLDGKPCRVVRVSECSAVVAVTKQPREFTTLFGVRVRIQPKPGLVRISPQSEVPILNR' A
#
# COMPACT_ATOMS: atom_id res chain seq x y z
N MET A 1 1.46 -19.40 8.11
CA MET A 1 1.18 -18.09 7.45
C MET A 1 1.16 -18.28 5.93
N LYS A 2 0.12 -17.80 5.30
CA LYS A 2 0.06 -17.83 3.85
C LYS A 2 0.93 -16.72 3.27
N THR A 3 1.85 -17.06 2.39
CA THR A 3 2.78 -16.12 1.81
C THR A 3 2.30 -15.54 0.48
N PHE A 4 1.33 -16.18 -0.15
CA PHE A 4 0.70 -15.68 -1.36
C PHE A 4 -0.69 -16.29 -1.50
N SER A 5 -1.52 -15.70 -2.34
CA SER A 5 -2.85 -16.24 -2.64
C SER A 5 -2.86 -16.80 -4.06
N PRO A 6 -3.27 -18.05 -4.28
CA PRO A 6 -3.50 -18.56 -5.61
C PRO A 6 -4.76 -17.98 -6.26
N PHE A 7 -5.55 -17.27 -5.48
CA PHE A 7 -6.79 -16.67 -5.93
C PHE A 7 -6.60 -15.17 -6.18
N ARG A 8 -7.54 -14.61 -6.88
CA ARG A 8 -7.58 -13.21 -7.21
C ARG A 8 -7.63 -12.34 -5.93
N LEU A 9 -6.91 -11.23 -5.93
CA LEU A 9 -6.96 -10.24 -4.87
C LEU A 9 -8.35 -9.64 -4.77
N ARG A 10 -8.71 -9.20 -3.56
CA ARG A 10 -9.99 -8.54 -3.28
C ARG A 10 -9.74 -7.19 -2.64
N ALA A 11 -10.68 -6.26 -2.83
CA ALA A 11 -10.63 -4.98 -2.15
C ALA A 11 -10.65 -5.19 -0.64
N GLY A 12 -9.79 -4.47 0.06
CA GLY A 12 -9.63 -4.61 1.51
C GLY A 12 -8.53 -5.56 1.94
N ASP A 13 -7.95 -6.33 1.02
CA ASP A 13 -6.80 -7.17 1.34
C ASP A 13 -5.60 -6.30 1.71
N VAL A 14 -4.84 -6.74 2.70
CA VAL A 14 -3.55 -6.13 3.05
C VAL A 14 -2.47 -7.06 2.54
N ILE A 15 -1.64 -6.56 1.64
CA ILE A 15 -0.57 -7.32 1.01
C ILE A 15 0.77 -6.70 1.34
N ARG A 16 1.83 -7.49 1.20
CA ARG A 16 3.19 -6.97 1.32
C ARG A 16 3.73 -6.64 -0.07
N LEU A 17 4.07 -5.39 -0.28
CA LEU A 17 4.65 -4.90 -1.51
C LEU A 17 5.93 -4.15 -1.18
N ASP A 18 7.07 -4.58 -1.75
CA ASP A 18 8.40 -4.02 -1.44
C ASP A 18 8.70 -3.99 0.06
N GLY A 19 8.29 -5.03 0.78
CA GLY A 19 8.52 -5.14 2.22
C GLY A 19 7.60 -4.28 3.08
N LYS A 20 6.63 -3.59 2.49
CA LYS A 20 5.69 -2.72 3.21
C LYS A 20 4.27 -3.24 3.08
N PRO A 21 3.47 -3.15 4.16
CA PRO A 21 2.06 -3.51 4.08
C PRO A 21 1.30 -2.44 3.27
N CYS A 22 0.53 -2.89 2.30
CA CYS A 22 -0.26 -2.03 1.43
C CYS A 22 -1.67 -2.57 1.34
N ARG A 23 -2.66 -1.67 1.29
CA ARG A 23 -4.06 -2.06 1.20
C ARG A 23 -4.52 -2.05 -0.25
N VAL A 24 -5.20 -3.10 -0.66
CA VAL A 24 -5.87 -3.15 -1.95
C VAL A 24 -7.14 -2.31 -1.88
N VAL A 25 -7.19 -1.25 -2.70
CA VAL A 25 -8.29 -0.29 -2.68
C VAL A 25 -9.42 -0.75 -3.59
N ARG A 26 -9.08 -1.23 -4.77
CA ARG A 26 -10.06 -1.65 -5.77
C ARG A 26 -9.47 -2.73 -6.65
N VAL A 27 -10.32 -3.63 -7.10
CA VAL A 27 -9.94 -4.71 -8.02
C VAL A 27 -10.88 -4.68 -9.21
N SER A 28 -10.31 -4.68 -10.41
CA SER A 28 -11.03 -4.85 -11.67
C SER A 28 -10.60 -6.15 -12.35
N GLU A 29 -11.15 -6.44 -13.51
CA GLU A 29 -10.78 -7.65 -14.25
C GLU A 29 -9.32 -7.69 -14.69
N CYS A 30 -8.77 -6.52 -14.98
CA CYS A 30 -7.43 -6.39 -15.55
C CYS A 30 -6.38 -5.91 -14.55
N SER A 31 -6.78 -5.31 -13.44
CA SER A 31 -5.81 -4.72 -12.51
C SER A 31 -6.37 -4.62 -11.09
N ALA A 32 -5.46 -4.60 -10.13
CA ALA A 32 -5.75 -4.26 -8.76
C ALA A 32 -5.03 -2.96 -8.41
N VAL A 33 -5.74 -2.04 -7.79
CA VAL A 33 -5.19 -0.76 -7.34
C VAL A 33 -4.84 -0.87 -5.87
N VAL A 34 -3.58 -0.61 -5.55
CA VAL A 34 -3.03 -0.74 -4.20
C VAL A 34 -2.59 0.63 -3.71
N ALA A 35 -3.01 0.99 -2.52
CA ALA A 35 -2.56 2.21 -1.85
C ALA A 35 -1.23 1.95 -1.15
N VAL A 36 -0.22 2.72 -1.50
CA VAL A 36 1.11 2.66 -0.89
C VAL A 36 1.22 3.80 0.10
N THR A 37 1.41 3.45 1.37
CA THR A 37 1.57 4.46 2.42
C THR A 37 2.98 5.03 2.37
N LYS A 38 3.08 6.34 2.23
CA LYS A 38 4.35 7.05 2.33
C LYS A 38 4.54 7.56 3.75
N GLN A 39 5.78 7.58 4.22
CA GLN A 39 6.08 8.11 5.54
C GLN A 39 5.94 9.63 5.55
N PRO A 40 5.40 10.20 6.63
CA PRO A 40 5.33 11.64 6.76
C PRO A 40 6.73 12.23 6.90
N ARG A 41 6.92 13.41 6.33
CA ARG A 41 8.16 14.17 6.50
C ARG A 41 7.97 15.19 7.62
N GLU A 42 8.98 15.29 8.45
CA GLU A 42 8.99 16.25 9.55
C GLU A 42 10.29 17.05 9.46
N PHE A 43 10.18 18.36 9.55
CA PHE A 43 11.34 19.25 9.57
C PHE A 43 11.09 20.44 10.46
N THR A 44 12.19 21.07 10.91
CA THR A 44 12.14 22.26 11.74
C THR A 44 12.56 23.45 10.90
N THR A 45 11.76 24.52 10.92
CA THR A 45 12.08 25.74 10.22
C THR A 45 13.18 26.51 10.93
N LEU A 46 13.71 27.56 10.29
CA LEU A 46 14.72 28.45 10.89
C LEU A 46 14.22 29.15 12.15
N PHE A 47 12.91 29.29 12.31
CA PHE A 47 12.29 29.90 13.49
C PHE A 47 11.97 28.89 14.59
N GLY A 48 12.39 27.65 14.45
CA GLY A 48 12.14 26.62 15.44
C GLY A 48 10.77 26.00 15.40
N VAL A 49 9.99 26.26 14.34
CA VAL A 49 8.65 25.69 14.18
C VAL A 49 8.77 24.30 13.56
N ARG A 50 8.13 23.32 14.19
CA ARG A 50 8.02 21.98 13.62
C ARG A 50 6.91 21.94 12.58
N VAL A 51 7.26 21.47 11.39
CA VAL A 51 6.32 21.28 10.30
C VAL A 51 6.25 19.81 9.95
N ARG A 52 5.04 19.27 9.96
CA ARG A 52 4.80 17.88 9.58
C ARG A 52 3.98 17.86 8.30
N ILE A 53 4.55 17.24 7.26
CA ILE A 53 3.88 17.09 5.97
C ILE A 53 3.43 15.64 5.85
N GLN A 54 2.11 15.45 5.68
CA GLN A 54 1.52 14.15 5.38
C GLN A 54 1.43 14.00 3.87
N PRO A 55 2.25 13.11 3.25
CA PRO A 55 2.14 12.89 1.81
C PRO A 55 0.85 12.14 1.50
N LYS A 56 0.28 12.41 0.34
CA LYS A 56 -0.85 11.63 -0.14
C LYS A 56 -0.42 10.21 -0.44
N PRO A 57 -1.24 9.20 -0.13
CA PRO A 57 -0.91 7.82 -0.48
C PRO A 57 -0.76 7.69 -2.00
N GLY A 58 0.30 7.01 -2.43
CA GLY A 58 0.48 6.67 -3.83
C GLY A 58 -0.42 5.51 -4.22
N LEU A 59 -0.83 5.45 -5.48
CA LEU A 59 -1.58 4.33 -6.01
C LEU A 59 -0.73 3.58 -7.02
N VAL A 60 -0.67 2.26 -6.88
CA VAL A 60 0.08 1.38 -7.76
C VAL A 60 -0.89 0.36 -8.34
N ARG A 61 -0.78 0.07 -9.63
CA ARG A 61 -1.55 -0.98 -10.28
C ARG A 61 -0.71 -2.23 -10.40
N ILE A 62 -1.30 -3.36 -10.01
CA ILE A 62 -0.69 -4.67 -10.14
C ILE A 62 -1.70 -5.64 -10.76
N SER A 63 -1.23 -6.80 -11.18
CA SER A 63 -2.12 -7.86 -11.63
C SER A 63 -3.01 -8.36 -10.49
N PRO A 64 -4.31 -8.56 -10.70
CA PRO A 64 -5.18 -9.11 -9.66
C PRO A 64 -4.79 -10.53 -9.24
N GLN A 65 -3.99 -11.21 -10.05
CA GLN A 65 -3.52 -12.57 -9.79
C GLN A 65 -2.04 -12.59 -9.39
N SER A 66 -1.49 -11.45 -8.99
CA SER A 66 -0.11 -11.38 -8.55
C SER A 66 0.14 -12.28 -7.34
N GLU A 67 1.27 -12.98 -7.35
CA GLU A 67 1.72 -13.76 -6.20
C GLU A 67 2.36 -12.84 -5.19
N VAL A 68 1.57 -12.36 -4.25
CA VAL A 68 2.03 -11.46 -3.19
C VAL A 68 1.57 -12.00 -1.84
N PRO A 69 2.35 -11.80 -0.77
CA PRO A 69 1.91 -12.20 0.56
C PRO A 69 0.69 -11.41 0.99
N ILE A 70 -0.34 -12.12 1.44
CA ILE A 70 -1.55 -11.50 1.98
C ILE A 70 -1.47 -11.58 3.49
N LEU A 71 -1.47 -10.42 4.15
CA LEU A 71 -1.18 -10.32 5.58
C LEU A 71 -2.40 -10.46 6.46
N ASN A 72 -3.61 -10.23 5.92
CA ASN A 72 -4.85 -10.23 6.72
C ASN A 72 -5.79 -11.39 6.39
N ARG A 73 -5.30 -12.41 5.77
CA ARG A 73 -6.05 -13.65 5.54
C ARG A 73 -5.46 -14.80 6.31
#